data_bb262a682f601ef4270c58cc6655959a
#
_entry.id   bb262a682f601ef4270c58cc6655959a
#
_cell.length_a   1.000
_cell.length_b   1.000
_cell.length_c   1.000
_cell.angle_alpha   90.00
_cell.angle_beta   90.00
_cell.angle_gamma   90.00
#
_symmetry.space_group_name_H-M   'P 1'
#
loop_
_entity.id
_entity.type
_entity.pdbx_description
1 polymer ?
#
loop_
_entity_poly.entity_id
_entity_poly.type
_entity_poly.pdbx_seq_one_letter_code
_entity_poly.pdbx_strand_id
1 'polypeptide(L)'
;FLCEAPYGGSAKFGPEEFSALTPRQIAATVGYLGHDPELSADTVRHNVLCGSEQDAMPYLAAVALKDEVLAMENGPDTVIGSGGKRLSGGQAQRLALARTLAHPRPVLILDDPFSALDRKTEDTVFANLQEYAKNKTVFLISHRLYHFPQMRQVIFMEDGKTAVGTHAELMASVPVYCQLYESQTGGTEHEDKAE
;
A
#
# COMPACT_ATOMS: atom_id res chain seq x y z
N PHE A 1 1.06 -16.26 1.84
CA PHE A 1 0.13 -15.78 0.83
C PHE A 1 0.52 -16.24 -0.59
N LEU A 2 1.73 -15.95 -1.06
CA LEU A 2 2.16 -16.30 -2.43
C LEU A 2 2.46 -17.79 -2.67
N CYS A 3 2.47 -18.64 -1.63
CA CYS A 3 2.93 -20.02 -1.72
C CYS A 3 1.96 -21.07 -1.15
N GLU A 4 0.85 -20.65 -0.55
CA GLU A 4 -0.03 -21.57 0.17
C GLU A 4 -1.22 -22.04 -0.68
N ALA A 5 -1.58 -21.31 -1.72
CA ALA A 5 -2.67 -21.70 -2.61
C ALA A 5 -2.12 -22.50 -3.81
N PRO A 6 -2.63 -23.69 -4.08
CA PRO A 6 -2.29 -24.42 -5.30
C PRO A 6 -2.80 -23.63 -6.51
N TYR A 7 -1.95 -23.50 -7.53
CA TYR A 7 -2.32 -22.84 -8.79
C TYR A 7 -1.95 -23.72 -9.98
N GLY A 8 -2.67 -23.54 -11.08
CA GLY A 8 -2.37 -24.19 -12.35
C GLY A 8 -1.60 -23.23 -13.28
N GLY A 9 -0.84 -23.79 -14.20
CA GLY A 9 -0.03 -22.99 -15.13
C GLY A 9 1.34 -22.66 -14.58
N SER A 10 1.94 -21.54 -15.02
CA SER A 10 3.29 -21.09 -14.65
C SER A 10 3.22 -19.69 -14.06
N ALA A 11 3.83 -19.50 -12.88
CA ALA A 11 4.02 -18.20 -12.24
C ALA A 11 5.50 -18.05 -11.90
N LYS A 12 6.15 -17.03 -12.46
CA LYS A 12 7.60 -16.85 -12.37
C LYS A 12 7.99 -15.52 -11.75
N PHE A 13 9.12 -15.56 -11.04
CA PHE A 13 9.84 -14.37 -10.63
C PHE A 13 11.21 -14.37 -11.34
N GLY A 14 11.35 -13.52 -12.33
CA GLY A 14 12.48 -13.63 -13.26
C GLY A 14 12.47 -14.99 -13.97
N PRO A 15 13.59 -15.75 -13.93
CA PRO A 15 13.65 -17.08 -14.54
C PRO A 15 13.04 -18.19 -13.68
N GLU A 16 12.83 -17.97 -12.39
CA GLU A 16 12.45 -19.00 -11.42
C GLU A 16 10.95 -19.10 -11.22
N GLU A 17 10.42 -20.33 -11.15
CA GLU A 17 9.02 -20.61 -10.79
C GLU A 17 8.79 -20.30 -9.32
N PHE A 18 7.64 -19.68 -8.98
CA PHE A 18 7.27 -19.40 -7.60
C PHE A 18 7.23 -20.65 -6.72
N SER A 19 6.79 -21.77 -7.26
CA SER A 19 6.75 -23.07 -6.56
C SER A 19 8.13 -23.61 -6.19
N ALA A 20 9.19 -23.14 -6.83
CA ALA A 20 10.58 -23.52 -6.54
C ALA A 20 11.24 -22.58 -5.51
N LEU A 21 10.65 -21.43 -5.20
CA LEU A 21 11.21 -20.48 -4.25
C LEU A 21 10.96 -20.94 -2.81
N THR A 22 12.01 -20.84 -1.99
CA THR A 22 11.87 -21.04 -0.54
C THR A 22 11.18 -19.85 0.11
N PRO A 23 10.50 -20.03 1.28
CA PRO A 23 9.90 -18.92 2.04
C PRO A 23 10.89 -17.78 2.32
N ARG A 24 12.17 -18.11 2.56
CA ARG A 24 13.24 -17.12 2.79
C ARG A 24 13.53 -16.28 1.55
N GLN A 25 13.57 -16.89 0.36
CA GLN A 25 13.76 -16.18 -0.90
C GLN A 25 12.58 -15.25 -1.20
N ILE A 26 11.36 -15.72 -0.96
CA ILE A 26 10.15 -14.90 -1.13
C ILE A 26 10.16 -13.72 -0.18
N ALA A 27 10.44 -13.93 1.11
CA ALA A 27 10.52 -12.86 2.11
C ALA A 27 11.66 -11.85 1.82
N ALA A 28 12.74 -12.28 1.15
CA ALA A 28 13.80 -11.39 0.71
C ALA A 28 13.42 -10.56 -0.54
N THR A 29 12.43 -11.02 -1.31
CA THR A 29 12.05 -10.45 -2.61
C THR A 29 10.81 -9.58 -2.53
N VAL A 30 9.81 -10.01 -1.74
CA VAL A 30 8.49 -9.38 -1.68
C VAL A 30 8.27 -8.74 -0.33
N GLY A 31 7.96 -7.44 -0.33
CA GLY A 31 7.36 -6.72 0.79
C GLY A 31 5.85 -6.73 0.63
N TYR A 32 5.13 -7.09 1.68
CA TYR A 32 3.68 -7.16 1.68
C TYR A 32 3.07 -6.31 2.78
N LEU A 33 2.11 -5.48 2.41
CA LEU A 33 1.19 -4.82 3.32
C LEU A 33 -0.20 -5.39 3.08
N GLY A 34 -0.74 -6.09 4.09
CA GLY A 34 -2.10 -6.63 4.05
C GLY A 34 -3.15 -5.59 4.40
N HIS A 35 -4.39 -5.90 4.09
CA HIS A 35 -5.55 -5.05 4.37
C HIS A 35 -5.70 -4.73 5.87
N ASP A 36 -5.54 -5.73 6.73
CA ASP A 36 -5.58 -5.61 8.19
C ASP A 36 -4.20 -5.83 8.79
N PRO A 37 -3.34 -4.80 8.88
CA PRO A 37 -1.98 -4.97 9.34
C PRO A 37 -1.92 -5.18 10.87
N GLU A 38 -1.23 -6.23 11.30
CA GLU A 38 -0.95 -6.45 12.71
C GLU A 38 0.19 -5.55 13.21
N LEU A 39 -0.05 -4.87 14.34
CA LEU A 39 0.96 -4.07 15.04
C LEU A 39 1.28 -4.71 16.39
N SER A 40 2.56 -4.72 16.76
CA SER A 40 3.02 -5.23 18.05
C SER A 40 2.71 -4.26 19.19
N ALA A 41 2.53 -4.80 20.41
CA ALA A 41 2.36 -4.02 21.63
C ALA A 41 3.68 -3.39 22.08
N ASP A 42 4.28 -2.57 21.23
CA ASP A 42 5.59 -1.96 21.40
C ASP A 42 5.54 -0.49 20.99
N THR A 43 6.67 0.17 20.90
CA THR A 43 6.78 1.56 20.47
C THR A 43 6.47 1.75 18.99
N VAL A 44 6.16 2.98 18.60
CA VAL A 44 6.06 3.37 17.19
C VAL A 44 7.35 3.02 16.45
N ARG A 45 8.51 3.38 17.02
CA ARG A 45 9.84 3.08 16.48
C ARG A 45 10.03 1.59 16.22
N HIS A 46 9.72 0.75 17.22
CA HIS A 46 9.88 -0.70 17.09
C HIS A 46 8.96 -1.27 16.00
N ASN A 47 7.73 -0.78 15.92
CA ASN A 47 6.78 -1.20 14.86
C ASN A 47 7.26 -0.86 13.45
N VAL A 48 8.00 0.24 13.26
CA VAL A 48 8.58 0.61 11.95
C VAL A 48 9.83 -0.22 11.67
N LEU A 49 10.75 -0.31 12.63
CA LEU A 49 12.12 -0.78 12.39
C LEU A 49 12.33 -2.27 12.68
N CYS A 50 11.43 -2.92 13.42
CA CYS A 50 11.54 -4.33 13.81
C CYS A 50 12.92 -4.71 14.38
N GLY A 51 13.51 -3.83 15.21
CA GLY A 51 14.82 -4.03 15.82
C GLY A 51 16.03 -3.57 14.99
N SER A 52 15.82 -2.98 13.81
CA SER A 52 16.91 -2.31 13.06
C SER A 52 17.34 -1.01 13.75
N GLU A 53 18.63 -0.67 13.63
CA GLU A 53 19.21 0.56 14.21
C GLU A 53 19.02 1.82 13.32
N GLN A 54 18.23 1.73 12.28
CA GLN A 54 17.95 2.85 11.37
C GLN A 54 17.12 3.95 12.08
N ASP A 55 17.06 5.14 11.46
CA ASP A 55 16.12 6.17 11.88
C ASP A 55 14.72 5.88 11.33
N ALA A 56 13.70 5.87 12.19
CA ALA A 56 12.31 5.68 11.80
C ALA A 56 11.69 6.93 11.13
N MET A 57 12.26 8.11 11.37
CA MET A 57 11.64 9.38 10.98
C MET A 57 11.46 9.57 9.47
N PRO A 58 12.39 9.17 8.60
CA PRO A 58 12.19 9.23 7.15
C PRO A 58 10.99 8.41 6.67
N TYR A 59 10.79 7.22 7.24
CA TYR A 59 9.67 6.34 6.89
C TYR A 59 8.34 6.87 7.41
N LEU A 60 8.31 7.44 8.62
CA LEU A 60 7.14 8.12 9.16
C LEU A 60 6.78 9.37 8.34
N ALA A 61 7.77 10.11 7.85
CA ALA A 61 7.54 11.24 6.97
C ALA A 61 6.97 10.79 5.61
N ALA A 62 7.50 9.71 5.04
CA ALA A 62 7.03 9.16 3.76
C ALA A 62 5.53 8.80 3.78
N VAL A 63 5.02 8.38 4.93
CA VAL A 63 3.59 8.04 5.11
C VAL A 63 2.78 9.17 5.78
N ALA A 64 3.29 10.40 5.80
CA ALA A 64 2.65 11.57 6.42
C ALA A 64 2.20 11.33 7.88
N LEU A 65 2.99 10.59 8.67
CA LEU A 65 2.71 10.28 10.08
C LEU A 65 3.69 10.95 11.06
N LYS A 66 4.77 11.55 10.54
CA LYS A 66 5.87 12.12 11.34
C LYS A 66 5.39 13.12 12.38
N ASP A 67 4.61 14.12 11.96
CA ASP A 67 4.22 15.23 12.85
C ASP A 67 3.25 14.75 13.94
N GLU A 68 2.35 13.83 13.60
CA GLU A 68 1.46 13.21 14.56
C GLU A 68 2.22 12.39 15.61
N VAL A 69 3.25 11.65 15.18
CA VAL A 69 4.11 10.88 16.11
C VAL A 69 4.93 11.82 16.99
N LEU A 70 5.47 12.91 16.46
CA LEU A 70 6.21 13.90 17.27
C LEU A 70 5.33 14.61 18.29
N ALA A 71 4.02 14.72 18.03
CA ALA A 71 3.06 15.30 18.98
C ALA A 71 2.65 14.30 20.09
N MET A 72 2.99 13.04 20.02
CA MET A 72 2.76 12.07 21.09
C MET A 72 3.70 12.34 22.27
N GLU A 73 3.26 11.96 23.49
CA GLU A 73 3.96 12.22 24.75
C GLU A 73 5.46 11.79 24.72
N ASN A 74 5.76 10.62 24.16
CA ASN A 74 7.11 10.09 24.01
C ASN A 74 7.57 10.01 22.55
N GLY A 75 6.93 10.77 21.65
CA GLY A 75 7.28 10.77 20.25
C GLY A 75 7.31 9.34 19.66
N PRO A 76 8.39 8.98 18.91
CA PRO A 76 8.50 7.65 18.32
C PRO A 76 8.68 6.51 19.35
N ASP A 77 8.98 6.84 20.60
CA ASP A 77 9.11 5.86 21.68
C ASP A 77 7.79 5.66 22.47
N THR A 78 6.71 6.24 21.97
CA THR A 78 5.35 6.01 22.51
C THR A 78 4.91 4.57 22.25
N VAL A 79 4.54 3.86 23.33
CA VAL A 79 3.99 2.50 23.25
C VAL A 79 2.54 2.57 22.78
N ILE A 80 2.23 1.88 21.67
CA ILE A 80 0.91 1.96 21.02
C ILE A 80 -0.12 0.95 21.56
N GLY A 81 0.31 0.04 22.42
CA GLY A 81 -0.55 -1.02 22.97
C GLY A 81 -0.80 -2.17 22.01
N SER A 82 -1.43 -3.24 22.48
CA SER A 82 -1.74 -4.43 21.69
C SER A 82 -2.62 -4.07 20.50
N GLY A 83 -2.19 -4.47 19.29
CA GLY A 83 -2.92 -4.20 18.04
C GLY A 83 -3.08 -2.70 17.72
N GLY A 84 -2.19 -1.83 18.27
CA GLY A 84 -2.25 -0.40 17.99
C GLY A 84 -3.46 0.33 18.59
N LYS A 85 -4.04 -0.17 19.68
CA LYS A 85 -5.29 0.37 20.31
C LYS A 85 -5.26 1.88 20.62
N ARG A 86 -4.08 2.50 20.66
CA ARG A 86 -3.91 3.95 20.87
C ARG A 86 -3.85 4.75 19.57
N LEU A 87 -3.94 4.09 18.42
CA LEU A 87 -3.89 4.71 17.10
C LEU A 87 -5.28 4.70 16.48
N SER A 88 -5.58 5.71 15.65
CA SER A 88 -6.70 5.63 14.71
C SER A 88 -6.42 4.58 13.63
N GLY A 89 -7.47 4.12 12.92
CA GLY A 89 -7.30 3.18 11.80
C GLY A 89 -6.33 3.69 10.75
N GLY A 90 -6.43 4.96 10.37
CA GLY A 90 -5.52 5.59 9.41
C GLY A 90 -4.08 5.72 9.93
N GLN A 91 -3.87 5.96 11.22
CA GLN A 91 -2.54 5.96 11.83
C GLN A 91 -1.93 4.56 11.84
N ALA A 92 -2.72 3.54 12.19
CA ALA A 92 -2.27 2.14 12.21
C ALA A 92 -1.88 1.66 10.80
N GLN A 93 -2.69 2.00 9.80
CA GLN A 93 -2.40 1.67 8.40
C GLN A 93 -1.13 2.36 7.90
N ARG A 94 -0.96 3.66 8.15
CA ARG A 94 0.25 4.40 7.79
C ARG A 94 1.48 3.88 8.53
N LEU A 95 1.35 3.50 9.78
CA LEU A 95 2.47 2.91 10.54
C LEU A 95 2.90 1.56 9.94
N ALA A 96 1.97 0.71 9.55
CA ALA A 96 2.27 -0.55 8.88
C ALA A 96 2.89 -0.33 7.49
N LEU A 97 2.43 0.67 6.74
CA LEU A 97 3.07 1.08 5.49
C LEU A 97 4.50 1.55 5.74
N ALA A 98 4.75 2.40 6.76
CA ALA A 98 6.09 2.85 7.14
C ALA A 98 7.02 1.65 7.44
N ARG A 99 6.53 0.63 8.15
CA ARG A 99 7.26 -0.63 8.38
C ARG A 99 7.63 -1.32 7.06
N THR A 100 6.68 -1.41 6.12
CA THR A 100 6.91 -2.03 4.82
C THR A 100 7.99 -1.28 4.03
N LEU A 101 8.00 0.06 4.10
CA LEU A 101 9.00 0.90 3.46
C LEU A 101 10.37 0.83 4.14
N ALA A 102 10.42 0.65 5.47
CA ALA A 102 11.67 0.52 6.24
C ALA A 102 12.43 -0.77 5.91
N HIS A 103 11.74 -1.77 5.36
CA HIS A 103 12.33 -3.05 4.96
C HIS A 103 12.26 -3.23 3.44
N PRO A 104 13.11 -2.51 2.67
CA PRO A 104 12.98 -2.43 1.21
C PRO A 104 13.11 -3.79 0.54
N ARG A 105 12.22 -4.07 -0.39
CA ARG A 105 12.21 -5.26 -1.26
C ARG A 105 12.08 -4.83 -2.71
N PRO A 106 12.57 -5.65 -3.67
CA PRO A 106 12.41 -5.37 -5.10
C PRO A 106 10.96 -5.29 -5.57
N VAL A 107 10.09 -6.09 -4.95
CA VAL A 107 8.64 -6.11 -5.22
C VAL A 107 7.89 -5.70 -3.97
N LEU A 108 6.91 -4.82 -4.13
CA LEU A 108 5.96 -4.45 -3.09
C LEU A 108 4.55 -4.83 -3.53
N ILE A 109 3.80 -5.46 -2.64
CA ILE A 109 2.37 -5.70 -2.79
C ILE A 109 1.68 -4.95 -1.66
N LEU A 110 0.86 -3.97 -2.02
CA LEU A 110 0.15 -3.10 -1.11
C LEU A 110 -1.35 -3.34 -1.29
N ASP A 111 -1.97 -3.99 -0.31
CA ASP A 111 -3.37 -4.37 -0.34
C ASP A 111 -4.20 -3.32 0.39
N ASP A 112 -4.85 -2.50 -0.40
CA ASP A 112 -5.71 -1.38 0.00
C ASP A 112 -5.06 -0.41 1.01
N PRO A 113 -3.84 0.09 0.73
CA PRO A 113 -3.03 0.86 1.68
C PRO A 113 -3.65 2.20 2.08
N PHE A 114 -4.69 2.65 1.39
CA PHE A 114 -5.31 3.96 1.57
C PHE A 114 -6.75 3.90 2.13
N SER A 115 -7.26 2.71 2.45
CA SER A 115 -8.68 2.50 2.83
C SER A 115 -9.15 3.39 3.99
N ALA A 116 -8.28 3.64 4.97
CA ALA A 116 -8.58 4.41 6.17
C ALA A 116 -8.08 5.88 6.11
N LEU A 117 -7.67 6.37 4.93
CA LEU A 117 -7.13 7.72 4.76
C LEU A 117 -8.17 8.67 4.16
N ASP A 118 -8.12 9.93 4.59
CA ASP A 118 -8.75 11.03 3.87
C ASP A 118 -7.99 11.33 2.57
N ARG A 119 -8.67 12.00 1.64
CA ARG A 119 -8.14 12.26 0.30
C ARG A 119 -6.81 12.99 0.31
N LYS A 120 -6.68 14.03 1.13
CA LYS A 120 -5.46 14.85 1.19
C LYS A 120 -4.26 14.05 1.69
N THR A 121 -4.47 13.25 2.71
CA THR A 121 -3.44 12.35 3.26
C THR A 121 -3.09 11.27 2.23
N GLU A 122 -4.07 10.67 1.57
CA GLU A 122 -3.87 9.69 0.49
C GLU A 122 -3.00 10.27 -0.63
N ASP A 123 -3.32 11.47 -1.14
CA ASP A 123 -2.55 12.12 -2.22
C ASP A 123 -1.10 12.36 -1.80
N THR A 124 -0.87 12.79 -0.55
CA THR A 124 0.48 13.02 -0.02
C THR A 124 1.27 11.71 0.08
N VAL A 125 0.66 10.67 0.64
CA VAL A 125 1.31 9.35 0.80
C VAL A 125 1.59 8.71 -0.56
N PHE A 126 0.65 8.85 -1.49
CA PHE A 126 0.82 8.32 -2.84
C PHE A 126 1.99 8.99 -3.59
N ALA A 127 2.11 10.31 -3.52
CA ALA A 127 3.22 11.05 -4.13
C ALA A 127 4.58 10.61 -3.54
N ASN A 128 4.66 10.45 -2.21
CA ASN A 128 5.86 9.96 -1.55
C ASN A 128 6.17 8.50 -1.93
N LEU A 129 5.14 7.67 -2.07
CA LEU A 129 5.28 6.27 -2.48
C LEU A 129 5.80 6.16 -3.92
N GLN A 130 5.36 7.03 -4.84
CA GLN A 130 5.89 7.07 -6.21
C GLN A 130 7.40 7.34 -6.23
N GLU A 131 7.88 8.25 -5.38
CA GLU A 131 9.32 8.52 -5.25
C GLU A 131 10.08 7.32 -4.68
N TYR A 132 9.53 6.69 -3.63
CA TYR A 132 10.10 5.48 -3.03
C TYR A 132 10.11 4.29 -3.99
N ALA A 133 9.11 4.20 -4.87
CA ALA A 133 8.91 3.10 -5.80
C ALA A 133 9.86 3.12 -7.01
N LYS A 134 10.64 4.19 -7.20
CA LYS A 134 11.64 4.25 -8.27
C LYS A 134 12.55 3.01 -8.21
N ASN A 135 12.67 2.31 -9.33
CA ASN A 135 13.43 1.05 -9.46
C ASN A 135 12.85 -0.15 -8.70
N LYS A 136 11.56 -0.13 -8.33
CA LYS A 136 10.85 -1.27 -7.75
C LYS A 136 9.62 -1.62 -8.59
N THR A 137 9.14 -2.84 -8.43
CA THR A 137 7.83 -3.24 -8.93
C THR A 137 6.84 -3.09 -7.79
N VAL A 138 5.80 -2.26 -7.97
CA VAL A 138 4.74 -2.07 -6.97
C VAL A 138 3.42 -2.54 -7.54
N PHE A 139 2.79 -3.48 -6.85
CA PHE A 139 1.40 -3.86 -7.06
C PHE A 139 0.55 -3.11 -6.03
N LEU A 140 -0.27 -2.20 -6.49
CA LEU A 140 -1.26 -1.50 -5.68
C LEU A 140 -2.61 -2.17 -5.94
N ILE A 141 -3.13 -2.85 -4.93
CA ILE A 141 -4.49 -3.38 -4.93
C ILE A 141 -5.36 -2.34 -4.23
N SER A 142 -6.37 -1.83 -4.90
CA SER A 142 -7.25 -0.84 -4.31
C SER A 142 -8.62 -0.84 -5.00
N HIS A 143 -9.65 -0.57 -4.21
CA HIS A 143 -10.98 -0.26 -4.71
C HIS A 143 -11.17 1.24 -4.96
N ARG A 144 -10.20 2.10 -4.59
CA ARG A 144 -10.16 3.54 -4.87
C ARG A 144 -9.33 3.79 -6.12
N LEU A 145 -9.95 4.34 -7.17
CA LEU A 145 -9.34 4.45 -8.49
C LEU A 145 -8.67 5.80 -8.78
N TYR A 146 -8.66 6.72 -7.84
CA TYR A 146 -8.16 8.10 -8.05
C TYR A 146 -6.75 8.19 -8.63
N HIS A 147 -5.87 7.28 -8.23
CA HIS A 147 -4.47 7.28 -8.69
C HIS A 147 -4.20 6.38 -9.90
N PHE A 148 -5.21 5.64 -10.37
CA PHE A 148 -5.07 4.70 -11.49
C PHE A 148 -4.63 5.35 -12.82
N PRO A 149 -5.01 6.62 -13.13
CA PRO A 149 -4.47 7.32 -14.31
C PRO A 149 -2.94 7.46 -14.31
N GLN A 150 -2.31 7.42 -13.13
CA GLN A 150 -0.86 7.55 -12.96
C GLN A 150 -0.13 6.20 -12.96
N MET A 151 -0.88 5.07 -13.00
CA MET A 151 -0.30 3.74 -13.03
C MET A 151 0.22 3.39 -14.43
N ARG A 152 1.37 2.72 -14.47
CA ARG A 152 1.94 2.23 -15.72
C ARG A 152 1.02 1.19 -16.40
N GLN A 153 0.37 0.36 -15.59
CA GLN A 153 -0.52 -0.70 -16.04
C GLN A 153 -1.60 -0.93 -14.98
N VAL A 154 -2.81 -1.21 -15.43
CA VAL A 154 -3.95 -1.58 -14.61
C VAL A 154 -4.36 -3.01 -14.96
N ILE A 155 -4.62 -3.82 -13.95
CA ILE A 155 -5.20 -5.16 -14.07
C ILE A 155 -6.58 -5.07 -13.44
N PHE A 156 -7.62 -5.10 -14.27
CA PHE A 156 -9.01 -5.09 -13.82
C PHE A 156 -9.56 -6.52 -13.84
N MET A 157 -10.13 -6.93 -12.73
CA MET A 157 -10.65 -8.29 -12.55
C MET A 157 -12.14 -8.23 -12.19
N GLU A 158 -12.98 -8.92 -12.96
CA GLU A 158 -14.42 -9.00 -12.75
C GLU A 158 -14.95 -10.35 -13.22
N ASP A 159 -15.77 -11.01 -12.40
CA ASP A 159 -16.44 -12.30 -12.71
C ASP A 159 -15.51 -13.35 -13.34
N GLY A 160 -14.30 -13.48 -12.81
CA GLY A 160 -13.30 -14.43 -13.29
C GLY A 160 -12.63 -14.06 -14.62
N LYS A 161 -12.94 -12.87 -15.16
CA LYS A 161 -12.28 -12.30 -16.34
C LYS A 161 -11.25 -11.26 -15.92
N THR A 162 -10.22 -11.11 -16.72
CA THR A 162 -9.14 -10.14 -16.48
C THR A 162 -8.94 -9.29 -17.71
N ALA A 163 -8.97 -7.96 -17.54
CA ALA A 163 -8.56 -6.99 -18.54
C ALA A 163 -7.28 -6.30 -18.09
N VAL A 164 -6.31 -6.15 -19.00
CA VAL A 164 -4.99 -5.58 -18.70
C VAL A 164 -4.69 -4.49 -19.71
N GLY A 165 -4.33 -3.31 -19.25
CA GLY A 165 -4.00 -2.17 -20.10
C GLY A 165 -3.60 -0.94 -19.27
N THR A 166 -3.38 0.18 -19.92
CA THR A 166 -3.30 1.48 -19.27
C THR A 166 -4.70 1.92 -18.80
N HIS A 167 -4.76 2.89 -17.90
CA HIS A 167 -6.04 3.47 -17.49
C HIS A 167 -6.87 3.93 -18.70
N ALA A 168 -6.26 4.63 -19.66
CA ALA A 168 -6.94 5.15 -20.84
C ALA A 168 -7.51 4.03 -21.74
N GLU A 169 -6.76 2.94 -21.92
CA GLU A 169 -7.23 1.78 -22.69
C GLU A 169 -8.41 1.09 -22.00
N LEU A 170 -8.38 0.93 -20.69
CA LEU A 170 -9.49 0.33 -19.93
C LEU A 170 -10.72 1.23 -19.91
N MET A 171 -10.56 2.54 -19.79
CA MET A 171 -11.66 3.51 -19.92
C MET A 171 -12.37 3.41 -21.27
N ALA A 172 -11.62 3.16 -22.34
CA ALA A 172 -12.17 3.05 -23.70
C ALA A 172 -12.78 1.68 -24.01
N SER A 173 -12.31 0.60 -23.39
CA SER A 173 -12.63 -0.77 -23.80
C SER A 173 -13.42 -1.58 -22.78
N VAL A 174 -13.46 -1.15 -21.49
CA VAL A 174 -14.11 -1.89 -20.38
C VAL A 174 -15.19 -1.01 -19.75
N PRO A 175 -16.46 -1.13 -20.17
CA PRO A 175 -17.54 -0.25 -19.69
C PRO A 175 -17.72 -0.24 -18.17
N VAL A 176 -17.57 -1.41 -17.51
CA VAL A 176 -17.70 -1.50 -16.04
C VAL A 176 -16.59 -0.77 -15.33
N TYR A 177 -15.35 -0.84 -15.83
CA TYR A 177 -14.25 -0.06 -15.29
C TYR A 177 -14.49 1.46 -15.43
N CYS A 178 -14.98 1.89 -16.59
CA CYS A 178 -15.34 3.28 -16.85
C CYS A 178 -16.41 3.77 -15.87
N GLN A 179 -17.52 3.05 -15.72
CA GLN A 179 -18.59 3.38 -14.78
C GLN A 179 -18.10 3.45 -13.34
N LEU A 180 -17.25 2.50 -12.92
CA LEU A 180 -16.67 2.47 -11.56
C LEU A 180 -15.79 3.70 -11.32
N TYR A 181 -14.94 4.06 -12.28
CA TYR A 181 -14.08 5.24 -12.17
C TYR A 181 -14.89 6.54 -12.11
N GLU A 182 -15.85 6.72 -13.02
CA GLU A 182 -16.71 7.89 -13.07
C GLU A 182 -17.57 8.04 -11.80
N SER A 183 -18.07 6.95 -11.25
CA SER A 183 -18.84 6.98 -9.98
C SER A 183 -18.03 7.49 -8.80
N GLN A 184 -16.71 7.25 -8.80
CA GLN A 184 -15.81 7.70 -7.73
C GLN A 184 -15.26 9.11 -7.95
N THR A 185 -15.11 9.54 -9.20
CA THR A 185 -14.49 10.83 -9.54
C THR A 185 -15.52 11.90 -9.90
N GLY A 186 -16.66 11.53 -10.46
CA GLY A 186 -17.73 12.46 -10.83
C GLY A 186 -18.47 13.12 -9.66
N GLY A 187 -18.34 12.55 -8.44
CA GLY A 187 -18.92 13.17 -7.23
C GLY A 187 -18.06 14.30 -6.63
N THR A 188 -16.77 14.34 -6.94
CA THR A 188 -15.82 15.32 -6.37
C THR A 188 -15.90 16.71 -7.03
N GLU A 189 -16.47 16.83 -8.24
CA GLU A 189 -16.64 18.14 -8.89
C GLU A 189 -17.77 19.00 -8.26
N HIS A 190 -18.62 18.41 -7.44
CA HIS A 190 -19.73 19.15 -6.80
C HIS A 190 -19.42 19.66 -5.37
N GLU A 191 -18.40 19.11 -4.69
CA GLU A 191 -18.06 19.59 -3.33
C GLU A 191 -17.11 20.79 -3.35
N ASP A 192 -16.25 20.96 -4.36
CA ASP A 192 -15.31 22.09 -4.45
C ASP A 192 -15.96 23.41 -4.97
N LYS A 193 -17.27 23.44 -5.25
CA LYS A 193 -17.99 24.65 -5.70
C LYS A 193 -18.93 25.23 -4.67
N ALA A 194 -18.92 24.75 -3.43
CA ALA A 194 -19.83 25.16 -2.36
C ALA A 194 -19.13 25.83 -1.16
N GLU A 195 -17.94 26.42 -1.33
CA GLU A 195 -17.33 27.33 -0.37
C GLU A 195 -17.00 28.70 -1.01
#